data_fee17d159699bc35a0cecfe757f47a41
#
_entry.id   fee17d159699bc35a0cecfe757f47a41
#
_cell.length_a   1.000
_cell.length_b   1.000
_cell.length_c   1.000
_cell.angle_alpha   90.00
_cell.angle_beta   90.00
_cell.angle_gamma   90.00
#
_symmetry.space_group_name_H-M   'P 1'
#
loop_
_entity.id
_entity.type
_entity.pdbx_description
1 polymer ?
#
loop_
_entity_poly.entity_id
_entity_poly.type
_entity_poly.pdbx_seq_one_letter_code
_entity_poly.pdbx_strand_id
1 'polypeptide(L)'
;MKNLILSTACGLDPSLIEFFLKSLRKYYKDEIHFLVGKKDKKIKEFLKQYDCKYLEIDVHKFDVQLKRYYFYLKILKESNFKKILLCDSRDIYFQADPFNYDYKGEINFFLEDKKIKDCEFNSNWFLKAYGKEEFDDICEKIICCSGTTLGTQNGMKEYLSLMIQNSKKFKYKKKFKYLITFRRDKNGRGVDQAHANYIAYNNLIKNSYLYKNESGPVATVYHLRKIKFNGKSQLINLLNRPYAVVHQYDKRWEEFENKVNSIKKDLDIRR
;
A
#
# COMPACT_ATOMS: atom_id res chain seq x y z
N MET A 1 -19.57 14.16 2.12
CA MET A 1 -18.40 13.58 2.79
C MET A 1 -17.25 13.54 1.81
N LYS A 2 -16.03 13.89 2.24
CA LYS A 2 -14.79 13.85 1.47
C LYS A 2 -14.23 12.42 1.40
N ASN A 3 -13.34 12.17 0.47
CA ASN A 3 -12.50 10.97 0.45
C ASN A 3 -11.22 11.21 1.26
N LEU A 4 -10.52 10.12 1.62
CA LEU A 4 -9.28 10.18 2.39
C LEU A 4 -8.21 9.26 1.80
N ILE A 5 -6.98 9.75 1.71
CA ILE A 5 -5.81 8.90 1.49
C ILE A 5 -5.02 8.80 2.77
N LEU A 6 -4.72 7.57 3.20
CA LEU A 6 -3.88 7.26 4.36
C LEU A 6 -2.58 6.62 3.91
N SER A 7 -1.47 7.19 4.34
CA SER A 7 -0.14 6.69 4.02
C SER A 7 0.84 6.88 5.18
N THR A 8 2.05 6.40 5.03
CA THR A 8 3.12 6.57 6.03
C THR A 8 4.39 7.11 5.39
N ALA A 9 5.02 8.06 6.07
CA ALA A 9 6.30 8.65 5.66
C ALA A 9 7.34 8.63 6.79
N CYS A 10 7.20 7.70 7.75
CA CYS A 10 8.11 7.59 8.89
C CYS A 10 9.55 7.31 8.46
N GLY A 11 10.46 8.22 8.78
CA GLY A 11 11.90 8.10 8.50
C GLY A 11 12.23 8.18 7.01
N LEU A 12 11.34 8.72 6.17
CA LEU A 12 11.60 8.99 4.76
C LEU A 12 12.16 10.40 4.57
N ASP A 13 13.00 10.56 3.53
CA ASP A 13 13.35 11.87 3.01
C ASP A 13 12.23 12.42 2.14
N PRO A 14 11.96 13.75 2.13
CA PRO A 14 10.95 14.37 1.30
C PRO A 14 11.02 14.00 -0.18
N SER A 15 12.21 13.87 -0.75
CA SER A 15 12.42 13.51 -2.17
C SER A 15 11.83 12.15 -2.53
N LEU A 16 11.71 11.24 -1.56
CA LEU A 16 11.15 9.89 -1.78
C LEU A 16 9.62 9.89 -1.94
N ILE A 17 8.94 10.92 -1.46
CA ILE A 17 7.47 11.04 -1.55
C ILE A 17 7.01 12.22 -2.41
N GLU A 18 7.93 13.00 -2.96
CA GLU A 18 7.60 14.14 -3.81
C GLU A 18 6.82 13.72 -5.05
N PHE A 19 7.24 12.65 -5.70
CA PHE A 19 6.56 12.13 -6.88
C PHE A 19 5.14 11.63 -6.56
N PHE A 20 4.98 10.94 -5.43
CA PHE A 20 3.66 10.59 -4.91
C PHE A 20 2.77 11.83 -4.76
N LEU A 21 3.22 12.86 -4.04
CA LEU A 21 2.40 14.03 -3.73
C LEU A 21 2.10 14.87 -4.96
N LYS A 22 3.09 15.18 -5.80
CA LYS A 22 2.88 15.99 -7.00
C LYS A 22 1.96 15.30 -8.00
N SER A 23 2.16 14.00 -8.26
CA SER A 23 1.28 13.24 -9.15
C SER A 23 -0.14 13.14 -8.61
N LEU A 24 -0.31 12.93 -7.30
CA LEU A 24 -1.62 12.84 -6.66
C LEU A 24 -2.35 14.18 -6.69
N ARG A 25 -1.71 15.27 -6.29
CA ARG A 25 -2.34 16.60 -6.20
C ARG A 25 -2.77 17.18 -7.55
N LYS A 26 -2.25 16.63 -8.66
CA LYS A 26 -2.75 16.93 -10.01
C LYS A 26 -4.22 16.53 -10.19
N TYR A 27 -4.66 15.45 -9.54
CA TYR A 27 -5.99 14.86 -9.74
C TYR A 27 -6.88 14.89 -8.51
N TYR A 28 -6.30 14.89 -7.30
CA TYR A 28 -7.01 14.73 -6.04
C TYR A 28 -6.82 15.93 -5.11
N LYS A 29 -7.91 16.50 -4.62
CA LYS A 29 -7.90 17.73 -3.81
C LYS A 29 -8.41 17.53 -2.37
N ASP A 30 -9.01 16.38 -2.05
CA ASP A 30 -9.49 16.07 -0.71
C ASP A 30 -8.33 15.74 0.27
N GLU A 31 -8.65 15.14 1.40
CA GLU A 31 -7.75 14.96 2.52
C GLU A 31 -6.70 13.86 2.30
N ILE A 32 -5.46 14.15 2.66
CA ILE A 32 -4.35 13.20 2.72
C ILE A 32 -3.77 13.25 4.13
N HIS A 33 -3.70 12.11 4.80
CA HIS A 33 -3.11 11.99 6.13
C HIS A 33 -1.92 11.05 6.11
N PHE A 34 -0.82 11.48 6.71
CA PHE A 34 0.39 10.67 6.84
C PHE A 34 0.66 10.31 8.31
N LEU A 35 1.19 9.11 8.51
CA LEU A 35 1.89 8.80 9.75
C LEU A 35 3.35 9.22 9.60
N VAL A 36 3.87 9.98 10.56
CA VAL A 36 5.26 10.48 10.57
C VAL A 36 5.92 10.22 11.91
N GLY A 37 7.22 10.03 11.92
CA GLY A 37 7.96 9.90 13.16
C GLY A 37 8.07 11.23 13.90
N LYS A 38 8.12 11.20 15.25
CA LYS A 38 8.29 12.42 16.06
C LYS A 38 9.48 13.27 15.65
N LYS A 39 10.58 12.64 15.20
CA LYS A 39 11.84 13.30 14.81
C LYS A 39 11.89 13.76 13.35
N ASP A 40 10.88 13.44 12.53
CA ASP A 40 10.87 13.66 11.08
C ASP A 40 10.51 15.12 10.72
N LYS A 41 11.27 16.10 11.18
CA LYS A 41 11.00 17.54 10.99
C LYS A 41 10.86 17.91 9.51
N LYS A 42 11.83 17.53 8.66
CA LYS A 42 11.82 17.83 7.21
C LYS A 42 10.56 17.32 6.50
N ILE A 43 10.15 16.09 6.81
CA ILE A 43 8.96 15.49 6.23
C ILE A 43 7.70 16.25 6.65
N LYS A 44 7.58 16.67 7.91
CA LYS A 44 6.43 17.44 8.42
C LYS A 44 6.28 18.79 7.71
N GLU A 45 7.38 19.51 7.53
CA GLU A 45 7.42 20.78 6.81
C GLU A 45 7.05 20.59 5.32
N PHE A 46 7.56 19.54 4.70
CA PHE A 46 7.25 19.22 3.32
C PHE A 46 5.77 18.85 3.12
N LEU A 47 5.18 18.05 4.00
CA LEU A 47 3.76 17.67 3.94
C LEU A 47 2.82 18.88 4.03
N LYS A 48 3.17 19.90 4.82
CA LYS A 48 2.40 21.15 4.93
C LYS A 48 2.31 21.90 3.60
N GLN A 49 3.38 21.89 2.78
CA GLN A 49 3.40 22.55 1.48
C GLN A 49 2.38 21.95 0.49
N TYR A 50 1.96 20.69 0.73
CA TYR A 50 0.97 19.97 -0.08
C TYR A 50 -0.40 19.85 0.59
N ASP A 51 -0.67 20.66 1.62
CA ASP A 51 -1.93 20.60 2.40
C ASP A 51 -2.25 19.17 2.89
N CYS A 52 -1.23 18.50 3.44
CA CYS A 52 -1.37 17.18 4.02
C CYS A 52 -1.43 17.27 5.55
N LYS A 53 -2.37 16.57 6.14
CA LYS A 53 -2.40 16.35 7.59
C LYS A 53 -1.43 15.23 7.97
N TYR A 54 -0.96 15.24 9.22
CA TYR A 54 -0.15 14.14 9.72
C TYR A 54 -0.43 13.85 11.19
N LEU A 55 -0.24 12.57 11.55
CA LEU A 55 -0.24 12.08 12.92
C LEU A 55 1.19 11.68 13.29
N GLU A 56 1.73 12.28 14.35
CA GLU A 56 3.04 11.89 14.88
C GLU A 56 2.94 10.59 15.65
N ILE A 57 3.81 9.65 15.32
CA ILE A 57 3.87 8.36 15.99
C ILE A 57 5.27 8.08 16.54
N ASP A 58 5.30 7.42 17.68
CA ASP A 58 6.55 6.95 18.31
C ASP A 58 6.70 5.45 18.06
N VAL A 59 7.09 5.11 16.84
CA VAL A 59 7.24 3.73 16.41
C VAL A 59 8.55 3.57 15.68
N HIS A 60 9.28 2.51 16.02
CA HIS A 60 10.50 2.22 15.30
C HIS A 60 10.18 1.89 13.82
N LYS A 61 11.01 2.40 12.89
CA LYS A 61 10.80 2.27 11.43
C LYS A 61 10.49 0.84 10.94
N PHE A 62 11.01 -0.19 11.61
CA PHE A 62 10.74 -1.59 11.25
C PHE A 62 9.39 -2.13 11.79
N ASP A 63 8.77 -1.43 12.73
CA ASP A 63 7.48 -1.82 13.30
C ASP A 63 6.31 -1.08 12.63
N VAL A 64 6.59 -0.04 11.86
CA VAL A 64 5.57 0.81 11.23
C VAL A 64 4.63 -0.02 10.35
N GLN A 65 5.16 -0.99 9.60
CA GLN A 65 4.37 -1.81 8.67
C GLN A 65 3.20 -2.52 9.35
N LEU A 66 3.36 -3.02 10.57
CA LEU A 66 2.28 -3.66 11.31
C LEU A 66 1.49 -2.68 12.20
N LYS A 67 2.18 -1.70 12.79
CA LYS A 67 1.54 -0.76 13.72
C LYS A 67 0.74 0.34 13.01
N ARG A 68 1.00 0.62 11.73
CA ARG A 68 0.27 1.63 10.95
C ARG A 68 -1.25 1.42 10.97
N TYR A 69 -1.71 0.18 10.95
CA TYR A 69 -3.14 -0.15 10.95
C TYR A 69 -3.85 0.33 12.21
N TYR A 70 -3.21 0.27 13.37
CA TYR A 70 -3.76 0.81 14.62
C TYR A 70 -3.97 2.33 14.55
N PHE A 71 -2.97 3.06 14.05
CA PHE A 71 -3.07 4.52 13.94
C PHE A 71 -4.06 4.95 12.87
N TYR A 72 -4.15 4.24 11.75
CA TYR A 72 -5.17 4.47 10.73
C TYR A 72 -6.58 4.26 11.29
N LEU A 73 -6.80 3.18 12.05
CA LEU A 73 -8.09 2.94 12.70
C LEU A 73 -8.44 4.06 13.69
N LYS A 74 -7.45 4.59 14.42
CA LYS A 74 -7.66 5.75 15.32
C LYS A 74 -8.16 6.96 14.52
N ILE A 75 -7.50 7.32 13.42
CA ILE A 75 -7.94 8.43 12.55
C ILE A 75 -9.38 8.23 12.08
N LEU A 76 -9.73 7.02 11.62
CA LEU A 76 -11.07 6.73 11.11
C LEU A 76 -12.16 6.69 12.20
N LYS A 77 -11.80 6.50 13.46
CA LYS A 77 -12.75 6.60 14.58
C LYS A 77 -13.10 8.04 14.94
N GLU A 78 -12.19 8.98 14.68
CA GLU A 78 -12.32 10.40 15.01
C GLU A 78 -12.95 11.23 13.88
N SER A 79 -13.13 10.64 12.68
CA SER A 79 -13.59 11.37 11.48
C SER A 79 -14.43 10.48 10.58
N ASN A 80 -15.23 11.11 9.70
CA ASN A 80 -16.07 10.40 8.74
C ASN A 80 -15.69 10.77 7.31
N PHE A 81 -15.45 9.72 6.48
CA PHE A 81 -15.09 9.83 5.07
C PHE A 81 -15.99 8.96 4.19
N LYS A 82 -16.10 9.31 2.91
CA LYS A 82 -16.89 8.55 1.94
C LYS A 82 -16.15 7.27 1.54
N LYS A 83 -14.93 7.40 1.06
CA LYS A 83 -14.03 6.31 0.69
C LYS A 83 -12.63 6.61 1.22
N ILE A 84 -11.88 5.55 1.53
CA ILE A 84 -10.52 5.63 2.04
C ILE A 84 -9.62 4.76 1.15
N LEU A 85 -8.49 5.32 0.70
CA LEU A 85 -7.39 4.60 0.09
C LEU A 85 -6.25 4.51 1.09
N LEU A 86 -5.87 3.28 1.48
CA LEU A 86 -4.59 3.00 2.11
C LEU A 86 -3.57 2.76 1.01
N CYS A 87 -2.42 3.41 1.05
CA CYS A 87 -1.36 3.14 0.09
C CYS A 87 0.03 3.42 0.66
N ASP A 88 1.03 2.74 0.10
CA ASP A 88 2.43 3.07 0.32
C ASP A 88 2.73 4.44 -0.34
N SER A 89 3.83 5.09 0.03
CA SER A 89 4.12 6.46 -0.46
C SER A 89 5.38 6.57 -1.32
N ARG A 90 6.33 5.65 -1.15
CA ARG A 90 7.64 5.79 -1.77
C ARG A 90 7.67 5.39 -3.25
N ASP A 91 6.92 4.35 -3.59
CA ASP A 91 6.96 3.65 -4.87
C ASP A 91 5.61 3.66 -5.59
N ILE A 92 4.84 4.72 -5.35
CA ILE A 92 3.53 4.97 -5.98
C ILE A 92 3.54 6.32 -6.71
N TYR A 93 2.87 6.36 -7.87
CA TYR A 93 2.43 7.58 -8.50
C TYR A 93 1.02 7.44 -9.06
N PHE A 94 0.37 8.57 -9.35
CA PHE A 94 -1.02 8.63 -9.78
C PHE A 94 -1.13 9.15 -11.21
N GLN A 95 -2.06 8.55 -11.97
CA GLN A 95 -2.36 8.96 -13.35
C GLN A 95 -3.80 9.48 -13.48
N ALA A 96 -4.62 9.32 -12.44
CA ALA A 96 -5.98 9.84 -12.33
C ALA A 96 -6.38 9.92 -10.86
N ASP A 97 -7.55 10.50 -10.57
CA ASP A 97 -8.14 10.44 -9.22
C ASP A 97 -8.45 8.99 -8.86
N PRO A 98 -7.84 8.43 -7.79
CA PRO A 98 -8.05 7.04 -7.42
C PRO A 98 -9.47 6.72 -6.96
N PHE A 99 -10.28 7.71 -6.66
CA PHE A 99 -11.68 7.53 -6.23
C PHE A 99 -12.68 7.62 -7.37
N ASN A 100 -12.26 8.08 -8.54
CA ASN A 100 -13.11 8.17 -9.74
C ASN A 100 -13.14 6.84 -10.51
N TYR A 101 -13.56 5.78 -9.82
CA TYR A 101 -13.75 4.45 -10.37
C TYR A 101 -14.96 3.80 -9.69
N ASP A 102 -15.70 2.96 -10.42
CA ASP A 102 -16.84 2.24 -9.87
C ASP A 102 -16.37 1.00 -9.08
N TYR A 103 -16.11 1.19 -7.80
CA TYR A 103 -15.67 0.14 -6.89
C TYR A 103 -16.84 -0.72 -6.43
N LYS A 104 -16.69 -2.05 -6.55
CA LYS A 104 -17.75 -3.02 -6.33
C LYS A 104 -17.92 -3.43 -4.87
N GLY A 105 -16.84 -3.45 -4.08
CA GLY A 105 -16.89 -3.89 -2.68
C GLY A 105 -16.86 -2.73 -1.68
N GLU A 106 -17.32 -2.99 -0.47
CA GLU A 106 -17.04 -2.11 0.67
C GLU A 106 -15.55 -2.08 1.02
N ILE A 107 -14.85 -3.18 0.73
CA ILE A 107 -13.39 -3.25 0.70
C ILE A 107 -12.94 -3.82 -0.64
N ASN A 108 -11.94 -3.21 -1.25
CA ASN A 108 -11.44 -3.57 -2.55
C ASN A 108 -9.94 -3.84 -2.46
N PHE A 109 -9.56 -5.06 -2.81
CA PHE A 109 -8.19 -5.54 -2.85
C PHE A 109 -7.68 -5.52 -4.30
N PHE A 110 -6.38 -5.29 -4.45
CA PHE A 110 -5.73 -5.25 -5.75
C PHE A 110 -4.71 -6.39 -5.86
N LEU A 111 -4.93 -7.25 -6.84
CA LEU A 111 -4.10 -8.42 -7.05
C LEU A 111 -2.85 -8.07 -7.86
N GLU A 112 -1.81 -8.84 -7.67
CA GLU A 112 -0.64 -8.92 -8.56
C GLU A 112 -0.90 -9.92 -9.70
N ASP A 113 0.13 -10.30 -10.49
CA ASP A 113 -0.01 -11.33 -11.55
C ASP A 113 0.80 -12.60 -11.24
N LYS A 114 1.06 -12.87 -9.96
CA LYS A 114 1.85 -13.99 -9.50
C LYS A 114 1.13 -14.75 -8.39
N LYS A 115 1.23 -16.09 -8.40
CA LYS A 115 0.69 -16.91 -7.31
C LYS A 115 1.55 -16.78 -6.05
N ILE A 116 0.92 -16.98 -4.89
CA ILE A 116 1.60 -16.91 -3.59
C ILE A 116 2.76 -17.90 -3.55
N LYS A 117 2.54 -19.18 -3.97
CA LYS A 117 3.57 -20.21 -3.97
C LYS A 117 4.76 -19.91 -4.89
N ASP A 118 4.55 -19.16 -5.96
CA ASP A 118 5.59 -18.84 -6.95
C ASP A 118 6.46 -17.64 -6.52
N CYS A 119 6.14 -17.01 -5.39
CA CYS A 119 6.89 -15.91 -4.82
C CYS A 119 7.48 -16.30 -3.45
N GLU A 120 8.78 -16.52 -3.40
CA GLU A 120 9.50 -16.94 -2.19
C GLU A 120 9.19 -16.03 -0.98
N PHE A 121 9.19 -14.71 -1.18
CA PHE A 121 8.90 -13.78 -0.11
C PHE A 121 7.48 -13.95 0.44
N ASN A 122 6.47 -14.01 -0.44
CA ASN A 122 5.08 -14.16 -0.04
C ASN A 122 4.82 -15.52 0.62
N SER A 123 5.37 -16.60 0.07
CA SER A 123 5.32 -17.93 0.69
C SER A 123 5.92 -17.92 2.10
N ASN A 124 7.13 -17.37 2.25
CA ASN A 124 7.82 -17.30 3.53
C ASN A 124 7.06 -16.43 4.56
N TRP A 125 6.51 -15.30 4.15
CA TRP A 125 5.72 -14.44 5.05
C TRP A 125 4.45 -15.13 5.51
N PHE A 126 3.77 -15.82 4.60
CA PHE A 126 2.53 -16.52 4.92
C PHE A 126 2.77 -17.74 5.82
N LEU A 127 3.74 -18.59 5.48
CA LEU A 127 4.14 -19.73 6.31
C LEU A 127 4.55 -19.31 7.74
N LYS A 128 5.24 -18.17 7.86
CA LYS A 128 5.61 -17.63 9.18
C LYS A 128 4.40 -17.16 9.99
N ALA A 129 3.40 -16.57 9.33
CA ALA A 129 2.25 -15.99 9.99
C ALA A 129 1.22 -17.05 10.38
N TYR A 130 0.96 -18.01 9.52
CA TYR A 130 -0.17 -18.92 9.61
C TYR A 130 0.20 -20.39 9.67
N GLY A 131 1.35 -20.78 9.16
CA GLY A 131 1.78 -22.18 9.11
C GLY A 131 1.46 -22.86 7.78
N LYS A 132 1.69 -24.18 7.74
CA LYS A 132 1.63 -24.96 6.50
C LYS A 132 0.20 -25.23 6.05
N GLU A 133 -0.70 -25.53 6.98
CA GLU A 133 -2.09 -25.89 6.70
C GLU A 133 -2.80 -24.74 5.97
N GLU A 134 -2.86 -23.56 6.58
CA GLU A 134 -3.47 -22.38 5.96
C GLU A 134 -2.73 -21.92 4.70
N PHE A 135 -1.42 -22.21 4.59
CA PHE A 135 -0.68 -21.92 3.36
C PHE A 135 -1.16 -22.80 2.20
N ASP A 136 -1.36 -24.10 2.43
CA ASP A 136 -1.81 -25.03 1.38
C ASP A 136 -3.19 -24.64 0.83
N ASP A 137 -4.06 -24.07 1.63
CA ASP A 137 -5.40 -23.63 1.23
C ASP A 137 -5.35 -22.45 0.24
N ILE A 138 -4.34 -21.58 0.36
CA ILE A 138 -4.29 -20.35 -0.44
C ILE A 138 -3.07 -20.21 -1.35
N CYS A 139 -2.11 -21.14 -1.31
CA CYS A 139 -0.85 -21.02 -2.05
C CYS A 139 -1.02 -20.89 -3.57
N GLU A 140 -2.10 -21.45 -4.14
CA GLU A 140 -2.46 -21.34 -5.56
C GLU A 140 -3.13 -20.01 -5.92
N LYS A 141 -3.53 -19.20 -4.94
CA LYS A 141 -4.18 -17.92 -5.17
C LYS A 141 -3.16 -16.88 -5.62
N ILE A 142 -3.67 -15.86 -6.32
CA ILE A 142 -2.86 -14.72 -6.76
C ILE A 142 -2.56 -13.81 -5.56
N ILE A 143 -1.34 -13.29 -5.47
CA ILE A 143 -0.94 -12.37 -4.40
C ILE A 143 -1.87 -11.15 -4.36
N CYS A 144 -2.42 -10.88 -3.18
CA CYS A 144 -3.12 -9.63 -2.88
C CYS A 144 -2.13 -8.64 -2.29
N CYS A 145 -1.93 -7.50 -2.94
CA CYS A 145 -0.95 -6.50 -2.50
C CYS A 145 -1.47 -5.69 -1.32
N SER A 146 -0.75 -5.70 -0.19
CA SER A 146 -1.11 -4.90 0.99
C SER A 146 -0.70 -3.42 0.89
N GLY A 147 0.10 -3.07 -0.12
CA GLY A 147 0.55 -1.69 -0.36
C GLY A 147 -0.54 -0.79 -0.95
N THR A 148 -1.69 -1.35 -1.33
CA THR A 148 -2.86 -0.60 -1.80
C THR A 148 -4.14 -1.33 -1.41
N THR A 149 -5.06 -0.63 -0.72
CA THR A 149 -6.39 -1.15 -0.35
C THR A 149 -7.38 0.02 -0.34
N LEU A 150 -8.55 -0.12 -0.95
CA LEU A 150 -9.56 0.94 -1.00
C LEU A 150 -10.90 0.45 -0.46
N GLY A 151 -11.57 1.25 0.35
CA GLY A 151 -12.88 0.87 0.89
C GLY A 151 -13.75 2.04 1.31
N THR A 152 -15.00 1.72 1.65
CA THR A 152 -15.88 2.63 2.40
C THR A 152 -15.35 2.82 3.81
N GLN A 153 -15.89 3.80 4.54
CA GLN A 153 -15.54 4.01 5.95
C GLN A 153 -15.72 2.74 6.80
N ASN A 154 -16.84 2.04 6.62
CA ASN A 154 -17.14 0.84 7.39
C ASN A 154 -16.27 -0.34 6.99
N GLY A 155 -16.17 -0.64 5.69
CA GLY A 155 -15.31 -1.71 5.20
C GLY A 155 -13.84 -1.51 5.59
N MET A 156 -13.35 -0.26 5.56
CA MET A 156 -11.99 0.06 5.97
C MET A 156 -11.78 -0.11 7.48
N LYS A 157 -12.73 0.31 8.32
CA LYS A 157 -12.65 0.06 9.79
C LYS A 157 -12.63 -1.44 10.11
N GLU A 158 -13.43 -2.24 9.42
CA GLU A 158 -13.45 -3.70 9.56
C GLU A 158 -12.11 -4.31 9.13
N TYR A 159 -11.61 -3.94 7.95
CA TYR A 159 -10.30 -4.39 7.46
C TYR A 159 -9.16 -4.07 8.43
N LEU A 160 -9.08 -2.82 8.91
CA LEU A 160 -8.06 -2.39 9.86
C LEU A 160 -8.15 -3.16 11.19
N SER A 161 -9.37 -3.43 11.65
CA SER A 161 -9.60 -4.21 12.87
C SER A 161 -9.10 -5.64 12.73
N LEU A 162 -9.38 -6.29 11.58
CA LEU A 162 -8.89 -7.63 11.26
C LEU A 162 -7.36 -7.66 11.11
N MET A 163 -6.75 -6.67 10.46
CA MET A 163 -5.29 -6.53 10.35
C MET A 163 -4.63 -6.45 11.72
N ILE A 164 -5.20 -5.65 12.63
CA ILE A 164 -4.71 -5.52 14.02
C ILE A 164 -4.87 -6.83 14.78
N GLN A 165 -6.02 -7.49 14.66
CA GLN A 165 -6.31 -8.77 15.33
C GLN A 165 -5.33 -9.85 14.89
N ASN A 166 -5.11 -10.00 13.58
CA ASN A 166 -4.18 -10.99 13.04
C ASN A 166 -2.72 -10.68 13.41
N SER A 167 -2.32 -9.41 13.38
CA SER A 167 -0.97 -9.02 13.79
C SER A 167 -0.68 -9.31 15.27
N LYS A 168 -1.69 -9.26 16.16
CA LYS A 168 -1.54 -9.63 17.57
C LYS A 168 -1.36 -11.14 17.78
N LYS A 169 -1.94 -11.97 16.93
CA LYS A 169 -1.74 -13.44 16.98
C LYS A 169 -0.34 -13.82 16.54
N PHE A 170 0.30 -13.02 15.71
CA PHE A 170 1.66 -13.26 15.25
C PHE A 170 2.67 -12.97 16.37
N LYS A 171 3.15 -14.04 17.01
CA LYS A 171 4.21 -13.94 18.02
C LYS A 171 5.56 -13.84 17.34
N TYR A 172 6.16 -12.65 17.35
CA TYR A 172 7.57 -12.50 16.99
C TYR A 172 8.41 -13.43 17.88
N LYS A 173 8.95 -14.49 17.31
CA LYS A 173 9.95 -15.31 18.03
C LYS A 173 11.17 -14.42 18.20
N LYS A 174 11.40 -13.93 19.45
CA LYS A 174 12.67 -13.30 19.83
C LYS A 174 13.75 -14.36 19.66
N LYS A 175 14.49 -14.32 18.56
CA LYS A 175 15.62 -15.24 18.41
C LYS A 175 16.67 -14.86 19.45
N PHE A 176 17.25 -15.86 20.13
CA PHE A 176 18.33 -15.70 21.08
C PHE A 176 19.50 -14.88 20.50
N LYS A 177 19.74 -14.99 19.19
CA LYS A 177 20.69 -14.18 18.41
C LYS A 177 20.48 -12.66 18.54
N TYR A 178 19.28 -12.19 18.85
CA TYR A 178 19.00 -10.75 19.04
C TYR A 178 19.67 -10.19 20.31
N LEU A 179 19.72 -10.99 21.38
CA LEU A 179 20.38 -10.60 22.64
C LEU A 179 21.91 -10.45 22.47
N ILE A 180 22.50 -11.20 21.53
CA ILE A 180 23.97 -11.22 21.32
C ILE A 180 24.41 -10.18 20.30
N THR A 181 23.61 -9.91 19.25
CA THR A 181 24.05 -9.10 18.10
C THR A 181 23.43 -7.70 18.07
N PHE A 182 22.52 -7.35 18.97
CA PHE A 182 21.73 -6.10 18.95
C PHE A 182 21.03 -5.82 17.59
N ARG A 183 20.97 -6.80 16.69
CA ARG A 183 20.28 -6.67 15.40
C ARG A 183 18.83 -7.05 15.58
N ARG A 184 17.92 -6.07 15.45
CA ARG A 184 16.48 -6.33 15.44
C ARG A 184 16.15 -7.31 14.31
N ASP A 185 15.43 -8.38 14.66
CA ASP A 185 14.99 -9.37 13.69
C ASP A 185 14.05 -8.71 12.67
N LYS A 186 14.43 -8.75 11.39
CA LYS A 186 13.62 -8.28 10.27
C LYS A 186 12.41 -9.20 9.99
N ASN A 187 12.13 -10.15 10.88
CA ASN A 187 11.14 -11.23 10.68
C ASN A 187 9.68 -10.76 10.59
N GLY A 188 9.37 -9.51 10.94
CA GLY A 188 8.03 -8.94 10.78
C GLY A 188 7.83 -8.20 9.46
N ARG A 189 8.88 -8.01 8.65
CA ARG A 189 8.77 -7.28 7.39
C ARG A 189 7.98 -8.12 6.37
N GLY A 190 6.93 -7.53 5.80
CA GLY A 190 6.08 -8.18 4.80
C GLY A 190 4.98 -9.09 5.35
N VAL A 191 4.93 -9.33 6.67
CA VAL A 191 3.88 -10.15 7.29
C VAL A 191 2.50 -9.50 7.18
N ASP A 192 2.43 -8.19 7.08
CA ASP A 192 1.20 -7.45 6.78
C ASP A 192 0.58 -7.91 5.44
N GLN A 193 1.40 -8.23 4.43
CA GLN A 193 0.91 -8.81 3.19
C GLN A 193 0.33 -10.23 3.38
N ALA A 194 0.92 -11.04 4.25
CA ALA A 194 0.34 -12.33 4.61
C ALA A 194 -1.04 -12.17 5.26
N HIS A 195 -1.19 -11.19 6.18
CA HIS A 195 -2.48 -10.90 6.81
C HIS A 195 -3.52 -10.39 5.79
N ALA A 196 -3.14 -9.52 4.85
CA ALA A 196 -4.03 -9.05 3.80
C ALA A 196 -4.53 -10.20 2.92
N ASN A 197 -3.63 -11.11 2.51
CA ASN A 197 -3.99 -12.30 1.73
C ASN A 197 -4.92 -13.23 2.52
N TYR A 198 -4.63 -13.48 3.79
CA TYR A 198 -5.47 -14.30 4.66
C TYR A 198 -6.89 -13.73 4.79
N ILE A 199 -7.03 -12.43 5.02
CA ILE A 199 -8.32 -11.74 5.12
C ILE A 199 -9.10 -11.84 3.80
N ALA A 200 -8.43 -11.56 2.68
CA ALA A 200 -9.04 -11.51 1.36
C ALA A 200 -9.55 -12.90 0.91
N TYR A 201 -8.75 -13.95 1.08
CA TYR A 201 -9.07 -15.28 0.56
C TYR A 201 -9.93 -16.14 1.48
N ASN A 202 -9.96 -15.83 2.78
CA ASN A 202 -10.90 -16.45 3.71
C ASN A 202 -12.23 -15.69 3.82
N ASN A 203 -12.47 -14.70 2.94
CA ASN A 203 -13.72 -13.92 2.90
C ASN A 203 -14.14 -13.37 4.26
N LEU A 204 -13.17 -12.90 5.06
CA LEU A 204 -13.43 -12.41 6.41
C LEU A 204 -14.22 -11.08 6.41
N ILE A 205 -14.30 -10.41 5.26
CA ILE A 205 -15.16 -9.25 5.00
C ILE A 205 -16.13 -9.64 3.90
N LYS A 206 -17.41 -9.74 4.23
CA LYS A 206 -18.45 -10.29 3.32
C LYS A 206 -18.56 -9.53 2.00
N ASN A 207 -18.52 -8.21 2.04
CA ASN A 207 -18.64 -7.37 0.84
C ASN A 207 -17.25 -6.90 0.38
N SER A 208 -16.37 -7.86 0.08
CA SER A 208 -15.04 -7.59 -0.48
C SER A 208 -14.99 -7.90 -1.97
N TYR A 209 -14.12 -7.20 -2.71
CA TYR A 209 -13.90 -7.43 -4.13
C TYR A 209 -12.40 -7.46 -4.45
N LEU A 210 -11.97 -8.42 -5.28
CA LEU A 210 -10.58 -8.58 -5.70
C LEU A 210 -10.44 -8.14 -7.16
N TYR A 211 -9.77 -7.01 -7.39
CA TYR A 211 -9.48 -6.51 -8.73
C TYR A 211 -8.23 -7.19 -9.29
N LYS A 212 -8.37 -7.78 -10.49
CA LYS A 212 -7.23 -8.30 -11.23
C LYS A 212 -6.30 -7.16 -11.63
N ASN A 213 -4.99 -7.41 -11.53
CA ASN A 213 -3.97 -6.43 -11.88
C ASN A 213 -4.13 -5.91 -13.33
N GLU A 214 -4.33 -6.83 -14.26
CA GLU A 214 -4.42 -6.55 -15.70
C GLU A 214 -5.67 -5.77 -16.15
N SER A 215 -6.70 -5.61 -15.31
CA SER A 215 -7.97 -4.97 -15.67
C SER A 215 -8.53 -4.01 -14.63
N GLY A 216 -7.93 -3.97 -13.44
CA GLY A 216 -8.31 -3.09 -12.34
C GLY A 216 -7.82 -1.64 -12.51
N PRO A 217 -8.15 -0.77 -11.54
CA PRO A 217 -7.72 0.63 -11.54
C PRO A 217 -6.33 0.85 -10.95
N VAL A 218 -5.74 -0.16 -10.32
CA VAL A 218 -4.42 -0.12 -9.67
C VAL A 218 -3.51 -1.14 -10.35
N ALA A 219 -2.34 -0.71 -10.78
CA ALA A 219 -1.27 -1.58 -11.24
C ALA A 219 -0.26 -1.83 -10.14
N THR A 220 -0.05 -3.08 -9.75
CA THR A 220 1.13 -3.51 -8.97
C THR A 220 2.18 -4.05 -9.95
N VAL A 221 3.14 -3.21 -10.27
CA VAL A 221 4.00 -3.38 -11.45
C VAL A 221 5.02 -4.50 -11.30
N TYR A 222 5.48 -4.80 -10.09
CA TYR A 222 6.54 -5.78 -9.87
C TYR A 222 6.28 -7.13 -10.56
N HIS A 223 5.04 -7.62 -10.50
CA HIS A 223 4.65 -8.86 -11.16
C HIS A 223 3.69 -8.65 -12.35
N LEU A 224 3.53 -7.40 -12.85
CA LEU A 224 2.65 -7.11 -13.98
C LEU A 224 3.17 -7.81 -15.25
N ARG A 225 2.33 -8.66 -15.86
CA ARG A 225 2.74 -9.47 -17.02
C ARG A 225 3.01 -8.66 -18.26
N LYS A 226 2.20 -7.63 -18.53
CA LYS A 226 2.31 -6.80 -19.72
C LYS A 226 2.36 -5.32 -19.33
N ILE A 227 3.44 -4.66 -19.70
CA ILE A 227 3.58 -3.22 -19.56
C ILE A 227 3.25 -2.58 -20.91
N LYS A 228 2.23 -1.72 -20.92
CA LYS A 228 1.82 -0.98 -22.10
C LYS A 228 1.53 0.46 -21.73
N PHE A 229 2.09 1.38 -22.50
CA PHE A 229 1.83 2.80 -22.36
C PHE A 229 1.01 3.32 -23.55
N ASN A 230 0.12 4.28 -23.31
CA ASN A 230 -0.58 5.00 -24.36
C ASN A 230 0.26 6.17 -24.91
N GLY A 231 -0.27 6.88 -25.92
CA GLY A 231 0.40 8.04 -26.52
C GLY A 231 0.65 9.22 -25.56
N LYS A 232 0.00 9.24 -24.38
CA LYS A 232 0.20 10.23 -23.32
C LYS A 232 1.16 9.74 -22.22
N SER A 233 1.94 8.71 -22.48
CA SER A 233 2.86 8.08 -21.53
C SER A 233 2.20 7.52 -20.25
N GLN A 234 0.90 7.25 -20.28
CA GLN A 234 0.20 6.63 -19.17
C GLN A 234 0.25 5.11 -19.30
N LEU A 235 0.53 4.40 -18.21
CA LEU A 235 0.39 2.94 -18.12
C LEU A 235 -1.09 2.57 -18.25
N ILE A 236 -1.40 1.66 -19.16
CA ILE A 236 -2.77 1.21 -19.44
C ILE A 236 -2.94 -0.28 -19.19
N ASN A 237 -4.14 -0.67 -18.76
CA ASN A 237 -4.52 -2.05 -18.55
C ASN A 237 -4.93 -2.75 -19.87
N LEU A 238 -5.28 -4.04 -19.82
CA LEU A 238 -5.70 -4.81 -21.00
C LEU A 238 -6.99 -4.27 -21.64
N LEU A 239 -7.78 -3.48 -20.93
CA LEU A 239 -8.97 -2.80 -21.44
C LEU A 239 -8.64 -1.45 -22.11
N ASN A 240 -7.35 -1.16 -22.31
CA ASN A 240 -6.82 0.13 -22.83
C ASN A 240 -7.22 1.35 -21.98
N ARG A 241 -7.48 1.16 -20.68
CA ARG A 241 -7.79 2.23 -19.73
C ARG A 241 -6.55 2.55 -18.88
N PRO A 242 -6.26 3.84 -18.66
CA PRO A 242 -5.19 4.21 -17.73
C PRO A 242 -5.47 3.66 -16.32
N TYR A 243 -4.44 3.13 -15.67
CA TYR A 243 -4.50 2.87 -14.25
C TYR A 243 -4.56 4.20 -13.49
N ALA A 244 -5.38 4.28 -12.46
CA ALA A 244 -5.41 5.46 -11.60
C ALA A 244 -4.18 5.53 -10.70
N VAL A 245 -3.71 4.37 -10.23
CA VAL A 245 -2.57 4.21 -9.32
C VAL A 245 -1.58 3.24 -9.91
N VAL A 246 -0.31 3.62 -9.91
CA VAL A 246 0.82 2.75 -10.32
C VAL A 246 1.73 2.55 -9.13
N HIS A 247 1.82 1.31 -8.65
CA HIS A 247 2.55 0.90 -7.47
C HIS A 247 3.74 0.02 -7.82
N GLN A 248 4.85 0.13 -7.05
CA GLN A 248 6.10 -0.63 -7.23
C GLN A 248 6.77 -0.40 -8.59
N TYR A 249 6.66 0.79 -9.15
CA TYR A 249 7.30 1.14 -10.43
C TYR A 249 8.84 1.06 -10.35
N ASP A 250 9.41 1.26 -9.17
CA ASP A 250 10.85 1.16 -8.89
C ASP A 250 11.40 -0.27 -9.01
N LYS A 251 10.54 -1.30 -8.99
CA LYS A 251 10.94 -2.70 -9.13
C LYS A 251 11.19 -3.12 -10.56
N ARG A 252 10.74 -2.32 -11.51
CA ARG A 252 10.95 -2.54 -12.94
C ARG A 252 11.47 -1.26 -13.59
N TRP A 253 12.46 -0.66 -12.94
CA TRP A 253 12.98 0.67 -13.29
C TRP A 253 13.39 0.78 -14.75
N GLU A 254 14.08 -0.21 -15.32
CA GLU A 254 14.53 -0.23 -16.72
C GLU A 254 13.39 0.01 -17.71
N GLU A 255 12.19 -0.53 -17.44
CA GLU A 255 11.02 -0.35 -18.30
C GLU A 255 10.27 0.97 -18.04
N PHE A 256 10.44 1.52 -16.84
CA PHE A 256 9.73 2.72 -16.40
C PHE A 256 10.56 4.01 -16.45
N GLU A 257 11.89 3.92 -16.47
CA GLU A 257 12.79 5.06 -16.30
C GLU A 257 12.44 6.25 -17.19
N ASN A 258 12.38 6.04 -18.49
CA ASN A 258 12.10 7.11 -19.46
C ASN A 258 10.73 7.74 -19.25
N LYS A 259 9.71 6.91 -18.91
CA LYS A 259 8.34 7.38 -18.69
C LYS A 259 8.21 8.12 -17.36
N VAL A 260 8.77 7.58 -16.29
CA VAL A 260 8.77 8.22 -14.96
C VAL A 260 9.55 9.53 -15.00
N ASN A 261 10.70 9.58 -15.67
CA ASN A 261 11.48 10.81 -15.83
C ASN A 261 10.72 11.88 -16.63
N SER A 262 10.00 11.50 -17.70
CA SER A 262 9.14 12.42 -18.43
C SER A 262 8.03 12.98 -17.54
N ILE A 263 7.32 12.12 -16.79
CA ILE A 263 6.25 12.55 -15.86
C ILE A 263 6.81 13.44 -14.76
N LYS A 264 7.98 13.11 -14.20
CA LYS A 264 8.66 13.94 -13.19
C LYS A 264 9.02 15.31 -13.72
N LYS A 265 9.50 15.38 -14.96
CA LYS A 265 9.81 16.67 -15.63
C LYS A 265 8.54 17.51 -15.78
N ASP A 266 7.43 16.91 -16.22
CA ASP A 266 6.13 17.59 -16.35
C ASP A 266 5.55 18.09 -15.01
N LEU A 267 5.98 17.48 -13.90
CA LEU A 267 5.62 17.84 -12.53
C LEU A 267 6.66 18.76 -11.86
N ASP A 268 7.67 19.22 -12.59
CA ASP A 268 8.78 20.03 -12.05
C ASP A 268 9.45 19.38 -10.81
N ILE A 269 9.75 18.09 -10.93
CA ILE A 269 10.51 17.34 -9.93
C ILE A 269 11.96 17.28 -10.39
N ARG A 270 12.85 17.95 -9.66
CA ARG A 270 14.29 17.91 -9.93
C ARG A 270 14.88 16.55 -9.54
N ARG A 271 15.90 16.12 -10.28
CA ARG A 271 16.64 14.86 -10.02
C ARG A 271 17.42 14.93 -8.71
#